data_3cd4d0c9688fc2b4782258a9323ad925
#
_entry.id   3cd4d0c9688fc2b4782258a9323ad925
#
_cell.length_a   1.000
_cell.length_b   1.000
_cell.length_c   1.000
_cell.angle_alpha   90.00
_cell.angle_beta   90.00
_cell.angle_gamma   90.00
#
_symmetry.space_group_name_H-M   'P 1'
#
loop_
_entity.id
_entity.type
_entity.pdbx_description
1 polymer ?
#
loop_
_entity_poly.entity_id
_entity_poly.type
_entity_poly.pdbx_seq_one_letter_code
_entity_poly.pdbx_strand_id
1 'polypeptide(L)'
;MTLFRDRGVVLRTIRLGEADRIVTLMTEHHGKVRAVAKGVRRTKSRFGSRLEPLSHVALLGWQGRGDLDIINQVEVIDTFRVVREDLDRMAPAMSMLEVVDQIAQERHGNPRLYEMLVGALAALAERDSPMVAPAFFLKVLALEGSAPVLDVCVSCGEDDSERLVAFDLTEGGVLCRSCRRGRPVSPGGLALMRRTLGGGLAGVLAEAASPVVDEVTALATEAMQAHLDRRLRSVRAGQVS
;
A
#
# COMPACT_ATOMS: atom_id res chain seq x y z
N MET A 1 7.77 -2.36 -31.40
CA MET A 1 8.08 -2.68 -30.01
C MET A 1 9.18 -1.77 -29.53
N THR A 2 8.94 -0.98 -28.48
CA THR A 2 9.93 -0.06 -27.90
C THR A 2 10.57 -0.72 -26.68
N LEU A 3 11.90 -0.64 -26.60
CA LEU A 3 12.64 -1.12 -25.43
C LEU A 3 12.51 -0.08 -24.30
N PHE A 4 12.22 -0.52 -23.08
CA PHE A 4 12.20 0.36 -21.90
C PHE A 4 12.98 -0.26 -20.75
N ARG A 5 13.51 0.60 -19.90
CA ARG A 5 14.16 0.26 -18.62
C ARG A 5 13.45 0.97 -17.51
N ASP A 6 13.22 0.28 -16.39
CA ASP A 6 12.61 0.87 -15.21
C ASP A 6 12.98 0.09 -13.95
N ARG A 7 12.63 0.62 -12.80
CA ARG A 7 12.62 -0.07 -11.50
C ARG A 7 11.17 -0.31 -11.09
N GLY A 8 10.90 -1.42 -10.43
CA GLY A 8 9.51 -1.70 -10.01
C GLY A 8 9.42 -2.71 -8.90
N VAL A 9 8.32 -2.64 -8.15
CA VAL A 9 7.93 -3.63 -7.15
C VAL A 9 6.89 -4.55 -7.76
N VAL A 10 7.11 -5.86 -7.65
CA VAL A 10 6.14 -6.88 -8.11
C VAL A 10 4.95 -6.88 -7.18
N LEU A 11 3.78 -6.51 -7.69
CA LEU A 11 2.52 -6.46 -6.93
C LEU A 11 1.85 -7.84 -6.88
N ARG A 12 1.73 -8.49 -8.02
CA ARG A 12 1.13 -9.82 -8.15
C ARG A 12 1.58 -10.56 -9.39
N THR A 13 1.33 -11.86 -9.41
CA THR A 13 1.57 -12.72 -10.58
C THR A 13 0.39 -13.61 -10.88
N ILE A 14 0.13 -13.88 -12.17
CA ILE A 14 -0.91 -14.79 -12.65
C ILE A 14 -0.28 -15.80 -13.60
N ARG A 15 -0.65 -17.07 -13.50
CA ARG A 15 -0.20 -18.11 -14.44
C ARG A 15 -0.72 -17.83 -15.85
N LEU A 16 0.14 -17.97 -16.84
CA LEU A 16 -0.19 -17.85 -18.25
C LEU A 16 0.32 -19.13 -18.97
N GLY A 17 -0.61 -19.99 -19.37
CA GLY A 17 -0.27 -21.31 -19.92
C GLY A 17 0.59 -22.16 -18.96
N GLU A 18 1.46 -23.01 -19.51
CA GLU A 18 2.23 -23.97 -18.73
C GLU A 18 3.51 -23.39 -18.13
N ALA A 19 4.19 -22.50 -18.84
CA ALA A 19 5.55 -22.05 -18.51
C ALA A 19 5.67 -20.57 -18.13
N ASP A 20 4.69 -19.76 -18.44
CA ASP A 20 4.76 -18.31 -18.35
C ASP A 20 3.95 -17.76 -17.16
N ARG A 21 4.19 -16.51 -16.84
CA ARG A 21 3.34 -15.71 -15.91
C ARG A 21 3.15 -14.32 -16.47
N ILE A 22 1.97 -13.74 -16.19
CA ILE A 22 1.76 -12.30 -16.23
C ILE A 22 2.20 -11.74 -14.87
N VAL A 23 3.12 -10.80 -14.89
CA VAL A 23 3.62 -10.09 -13.72
C VAL A 23 3.07 -8.68 -13.77
N THR A 24 2.45 -8.23 -12.68
CA THR A 24 2.00 -6.85 -12.50
C THR A 24 3.00 -6.17 -11.57
N LEU A 25 3.55 -5.02 -12.00
CA LEU A 25 4.51 -4.24 -11.24
C LEU A 25 4.00 -2.80 -11.08
N MET A 26 4.29 -2.19 -9.93
CA MET A 26 4.33 -0.75 -9.80
C MET A 26 5.73 -0.29 -10.17
N THR A 27 5.86 0.46 -11.26
CA THR A 27 7.15 0.96 -11.75
C THR A 27 7.31 2.45 -11.45
N GLU A 28 8.57 2.91 -11.41
CA GLU A 28 8.91 4.27 -11.05
C GLU A 28 8.39 5.29 -12.08
N HIS A 29 8.62 5.01 -13.37
CA HIS A 29 8.34 5.97 -14.44
C HIS A 29 7.15 5.62 -15.32
N HIS A 30 6.82 4.32 -15.46
CA HIS A 30 5.73 3.86 -16.34
C HIS A 30 4.45 3.48 -15.56
N GLY A 31 4.38 3.73 -14.23
CA GLY A 31 3.23 3.39 -13.40
C GLY A 31 2.98 1.90 -13.31
N LYS A 32 1.73 1.48 -13.35
CA LYS A 32 1.41 0.05 -13.34
C LYS A 32 1.69 -0.57 -14.70
N VAL A 33 2.59 -1.55 -14.72
CA VAL A 33 2.99 -2.33 -15.90
C VAL A 33 2.55 -3.77 -15.73
N ARG A 34 1.91 -4.32 -16.76
CA ARG A 34 1.58 -5.74 -16.87
C ARG A 34 2.43 -6.37 -17.95
N ALA A 35 3.25 -7.33 -17.60
CA ALA A 35 4.21 -7.91 -18.53
C ALA A 35 4.28 -9.44 -18.45
N VAL A 36 4.53 -10.08 -19.58
CA VAL A 36 4.74 -11.53 -19.66
C VAL A 36 6.18 -11.87 -19.35
N ALA A 37 6.39 -12.71 -18.36
CA ALA A 37 7.66 -13.36 -18.06
C ALA A 37 7.68 -14.76 -18.68
N LYS A 38 8.25 -14.88 -19.89
CA LYS A 38 8.29 -16.14 -20.65
C LYS A 38 9.21 -17.16 -20.00
N GLY A 39 8.73 -18.38 -19.82
CA GLY A 39 9.49 -19.49 -19.27
C GLY A 39 9.83 -19.35 -17.78
N VAL A 40 9.20 -18.44 -17.04
CA VAL A 40 9.49 -18.18 -15.62
C VAL A 40 9.26 -19.41 -14.73
N ARG A 41 8.35 -20.30 -15.11
CA ARG A 41 8.01 -21.53 -14.36
C ARG A 41 8.86 -22.75 -14.75
N ARG A 42 9.76 -22.62 -15.72
CA ARG A 42 10.68 -23.71 -16.09
C ARG A 42 11.76 -23.91 -15.02
N THR A 43 12.16 -25.14 -14.76
CA THR A 43 13.19 -25.47 -13.76
C THR A 43 14.50 -24.71 -13.97
N LYS A 44 14.89 -24.45 -15.22
CA LYS A 44 16.07 -23.65 -15.60
C LYS A 44 15.66 -22.24 -16.04
N SER A 45 14.71 -21.63 -15.33
CA SER A 45 14.28 -20.26 -15.63
C SER A 45 15.39 -19.25 -15.37
N ARG A 46 15.61 -18.34 -16.32
CA ARG A 46 16.52 -17.19 -16.14
C ARG A 46 16.01 -16.18 -15.10
N PHE A 47 14.73 -16.21 -14.77
CA PHE A 47 14.13 -15.31 -13.80
C PHE A 47 14.15 -15.87 -12.38
N GLY A 48 14.04 -17.20 -12.21
CA GLY A 48 13.96 -17.86 -10.88
C GLY A 48 12.83 -17.25 -10.04
N SER A 49 13.12 -16.96 -8.75
CA SER A 49 12.19 -16.33 -7.81
C SER A 49 12.18 -14.79 -7.87
N ARG A 50 12.89 -14.17 -8.80
CA ARG A 50 13.07 -12.70 -8.87
C ARG A 50 11.78 -11.94 -9.16
N LEU A 51 10.77 -12.61 -9.71
CA LEU A 51 9.46 -12.03 -10.09
C LEU A 51 8.32 -12.50 -9.19
N GLU A 52 8.61 -12.89 -7.97
CA GLU A 52 7.55 -13.14 -6.97
C GLU A 52 7.07 -11.83 -6.32
N PRO A 53 5.82 -11.74 -5.83
CA PRO A 53 5.32 -10.54 -5.14
C PRO A 53 6.29 -10.06 -4.06
N LEU A 54 6.34 -8.77 -3.77
CA LEU A 54 7.31 -8.06 -2.93
C LEU A 54 8.71 -7.87 -3.55
N SER A 55 9.10 -8.57 -4.62
CA SER A 55 10.42 -8.32 -5.23
C SER A 55 10.52 -6.91 -5.78
N HIS A 56 11.52 -6.16 -5.34
CA HIS A 56 11.94 -4.90 -5.93
C HIS A 56 13.04 -5.18 -6.96
N VAL A 57 12.81 -4.80 -8.19
CA VAL A 57 13.66 -5.20 -9.32
C VAL A 57 13.94 -4.04 -10.27
N ALA A 58 15.13 -4.08 -10.90
CA ALA A 58 15.40 -3.36 -12.13
C ALA A 58 15.05 -4.27 -13.31
N LEU A 59 14.32 -3.74 -14.29
CA LEU A 59 13.82 -4.52 -15.41
C LEU A 59 14.15 -3.88 -16.75
N LEU A 60 14.39 -4.73 -17.75
CA LEU A 60 14.44 -4.39 -19.16
C LEU A 60 13.28 -5.11 -19.84
N GLY A 61 12.43 -4.37 -20.53
CA GLY A 61 11.25 -4.91 -21.20
C GLY A 61 11.02 -4.33 -22.57
N TRP A 62 10.19 -5.02 -23.33
CA TRP A 62 9.66 -4.56 -24.60
C TRP A 62 8.20 -4.16 -24.44
N GLN A 63 7.87 -2.94 -24.82
CA GLN A 63 6.48 -2.52 -24.87
C GLN A 63 5.74 -3.30 -25.96
N GLY A 64 4.68 -4.01 -25.54
CA GLY A 64 3.82 -4.76 -26.43
C GLY A 64 2.94 -3.85 -27.30
N ARG A 65 2.34 -4.44 -28.36
CA ARG A 65 1.34 -3.76 -29.17
C ARG A 65 -0.04 -3.71 -28.52
N GLY A 66 -0.27 -4.56 -27.52
CA GLY A 66 -1.50 -4.64 -26.71
C GLY A 66 -1.24 -4.27 -25.25
N ASP A 67 -2.04 -4.81 -24.35
CA ASP A 67 -2.04 -4.51 -22.91
C ASP A 67 -0.91 -5.17 -22.13
N LEU A 68 -0.17 -6.11 -22.73
CA LEU A 68 0.89 -6.85 -22.08
C LEU A 68 2.24 -6.53 -22.72
N ASP A 69 3.18 -6.12 -21.87
CA ASP A 69 4.58 -5.98 -22.22
C ASP A 69 5.31 -7.32 -22.11
N ILE A 70 6.61 -7.36 -22.44
CA ILE A 70 7.43 -8.58 -22.34
C ILE A 70 8.66 -8.25 -21.49
N ILE A 71 8.85 -8.98 -20.39
CA ILE A 71 10.07 -8.88 -19.58
C ILE A 71 11.20 -9.62 -20.29
N ASN A 72 12.29 -8.91 -20.56
CA ASN A 72 13.50 -9.47 -21.18
C ASN A 72 14.57 -9.80 -20.13
N GLN A 73 14.87 -8.87 -19.22
CA GLN A 73 15.88 -9.04 -18.17
C GLN A 73 15.34 -8.50 -16.84
N VAL A 74 15.81 -9.08 -15.74
CA VAL A 74 15.49 -8.66 -14.37
C VAL A 74 16.72 -8.81 -13.50
N GLU A 75 17.03 -7.75 -12.77
CA GLU A 75 18.03 -7.74 -11.70
C GLU A 75 17.30 -7.40 -10.38
N VAL A 76 17.64 -8.13 -9.33
CA VAL A 76 17.04 -7.90 -8.00
C VAL A 76 17.73 -6.69 -7.36
N ILE A 77 16.93 -5.73 -6.91
CA ILE A 77 17.38 -4.64 -6.05
C ILE A 77 17.22 -5.09 -4.59
N ASP A 78 16.00 -5.58 -4.23
CA ASP A 78 15.71 -6.14 -2.92
C ASP A 78 14.63 -7.21 -3.01
N THR A 79 14.70 -8.22 -2.18
CA THR A 79 13.66 -9.25 -2.04
C THR A 79 12.79 -9.05 -0.81
N PHE A 80 13.13 -8.10 0.06
CA PHE A 80 12.54 -7.89 1.37
C PHE A 80 12.42 -9.22 2.15
N ARG A 81 13.53 -9.94 2.22
CA ARG A 81 13.59 -11.31 2.78
C ARG A 81 13.01 -11.38 4.19
N VAL A 82 13.37 -10.43 5.05
CA VAL A 82 12.87 -10.37 6.43
C VAL A 82 11.34 -10.29 6.46
N VAL A 83 10.73 -9.50 5.55
CA VAL A 83 9.28 -9.39 5.41
C VAL A 83 8.65 -10.71 4.93
N ARG A 84 9.32 -11.44 4.04
CA ARG A 84 8.81 -12.72 3.49
C ARG A 84 8.84 -13.86 4.49
N GLU A 85 9.80 -13.84 5.41
CA GLU A 85 10.03 -14.91 6.40
C GLU A 85 9.22 -14.69 7.69
N ASP A 86 8.53 -13.55 7.81
CA ASP A 86 7.75 -13.15 8.98
C ASP A 86 6.28 -12.92 8.58
N LEU A 87 5.37 -13.72 9.14
CA LEU A 87 3.94 -13.64 8.82
C LEU A 87 3.30 -12.33 9.29
N ASP A 88 3.76 -11.77 10.41
CA ASP A 88 3.23 -10.51 10.96
C ASP A 88 3.62 -9.31 10.07
N ARG A 89 4.76 -9.38 9.39
CA ARG A 89 5.20 -8.40 8.41
C ARG A 89 4.62 -8.65 7.01
N MET A 90 4.39 -9.91 6.66
CA MET A 90 3.88 -10.29 5.34
C MET A 90 2.46 -9.76 5.10
N ALA A 91 1.57 -9.89 6.10
CA ALA A 91 0.17 -9.46 5.96
C ALA A 91 0.05 -7.94 5.65
N PRO A 92 0.66 -7.01 6.42
CA PRO A 92 0.66 -5.59 6.08
C PRO A 92 1.37 -5.28 4.76
N ALA A 93 2.47 -5.98 4.42
CA ALA A 93 3.13 -5.81 3.13
C ALA A 93 2.18 -6.14 1.96
N MET A 94 1.51 -7.30 2.02
CA MET A 94 0.57 -7.71 0.98
C MET A 94 -0.64 -6.77 0.87
N SER A 95 -1.10 -6.19 1.98
CA SER A 95 -2.19 -5.20 1.94
C SER A 95 -1.76 -3.89 1.24
N MET A 96 -0.53 -3.44 1.44
CA MET A 96 0.01 -2.29 0.72
C MET A 96 0.17 -2.57 -0.79
N LEU A 97 0.64 -3.78 -1.18
CA LEU A 97 0.69 -4.17 -2.60
C LEU A 97 -0.70 -4.19 -3.22
N GLU A 98 -1.71 -4.72 -2.49
CA GLU A 98 -3.09 -4.79 -2.97
C GLU A 98 -3.67 -3.38 -3.19
N VAL A 99 -3.45 -2.45 -2.26
CA VAL A 99 -3.87 -1.05 -2.41
C VAL A 99 -3.23 -0.44 -3.65
N VAL A 100 -1.92 -0.57 -3.83
CA VAL A 100 -1.22 -0.03 -5.00
C VAL A 100 -1.72 -0.65 -6.32
N ASP A 101 -1.99 -1.97 -6.35
CA ASP A 101 -2.56 -2.62 -7.55
C ASP A 101 -3.95 -2.05 -7.91
N GLN A 102 -4.72 -1.55 -6.94
CA GLN A 102 -6.04 -0.95 -7.21
C GLN A 102 -5.94 0.50 -7.70
N ILE A 103 -5.10 1.33 -7.06
CA ILE A 103 -5.05 2.77 -7.36
C ILE A 103 -4.13 3.13 -8.53
N ALA A 104 -3.03 2.37 -8.72
CA ALA A 104 -2.09 2.68 -9.79
C ALA A 104 -2.73 2.51 -11.16
N GLN A 105 -2.58 3.53 -12.00
CA GLN A 105 -3.06 3.51 -13.38
C GLN A 105 -2.05 2.82 -14.31
N GLU A 106 -2.55 2.05 -15.26
CA GLU A 106 -1.70 1.39 -16.26
C GLU A 106 -1.03 2.42 -17.15
N ARG A 107 0.28 2.28 -17.32
CA ARG A 107 1.12 3.14 -18.18
C ARG A 107 1.08 4.64 -17.84
N HIS A 108 0.69 4.97 -16.62
CA HIS A 108 0.70 6.33 -16.11
C HIS A 108 1.63 6.43 -14.91
N GLY A 109 2.79 7.04 -15.12
CA GLY A 109 3.84 7.15 -14.09
C GLY A 109 3.36 7.89 -12.85
N ASN A 110 3.61 7.33 -11.68
CA ASN A 110 3.41 7.97 -10.38
C ASN A 110 4.63 7.67 -9.49
N PRO A 111 5.75 8.39 -9.70
CA PRO A 111 7.00 8.16 -8.94
C PRO A 111 6.79 8.27 -7.43
N ARG A 112 5.90 9.18 -7.00
CA ARG A 112 5.61 9.42 -5.59
C ARG A 112 4.95 8.21 -4.92
N LEU A 113 3.99 7.57 -5.58
CA LEU A 113 3.37 6.34 -5.10
C LEU A 113 4.38 5.18 -5.06
N TYR A 114 5.23 5.07 -6.08
CA TYR A 114 6.30 4.08 -6.11
C TYR A 114 7.29 4.27 -4.96
N GLU A 115 7.78 5.49 -4.73
CA GLU A 115 8.70 5.80 -3.62
C GLU A 115 8.07 5.51 -2.25
N MET A 116 6.78 5.86 -2.08
CA MET A 116 6.05 5.56 -0.85
C MET A 116 5.95 4.05 -0.60
N LEU A 117 5.68 3.25 -1.64
CA LEU A 117 5.63 1.79 -1.51
C LEU A 117 7.00 1.21 -1.14
N VAL A 118 8.05 1.59 -1.86
CA VAL A 118 9.42 1.12 -1.60
C VAL A 118 9.85 1.49 -0.18
N GLY A 119 9.61 2.75 0.24
CA GLY A 119 9.94 3.23 1.58
C GLY A 119 9.17 2.50 2.68
N ALA A 120 7.89 2.19 2.47
CA ALA A 120 7.08 1.44 3.44
C ALA A 120 7.56 -0.02 3.57
N LEU A 121 7.90 -0.68 2.45
CA LEU A 121 8.46 -2.04 2.48
C LEU A 121 9.84 -2.08 3.15
N ALA A 122 10.69 -1.08 2.92
CA ALA A 122 11.96 -0.94 3.60
C ALA A 122 11.77 -0.73 5.10
N ALA A 123 10.83 0.12 5.51
CA ALA A 123 10.51 0.33 6.92
C ALA A 123 10.02 -0.95 7.62
N LEU A 124 9.21 -1.78 6.94
CA LEU A 124 8.81 -3.11 7.45
C LEU A 124 9.99 -4.08 7.58
N ALA A 125 10.97 -3.98 6.70
CA ALA A 125 12.16 -4.83 6.78
C ALA A 125 13.09 -4.42 7.93
N GLU A 126 13.22 -3.10 8.17
CA GLU A 126 14.13 -2.55 9.17
C GLU A 126 13.59 -2.66 10.61
N ARG A 127 12.27 -2.52 10.79
CA ARG A 127 11.66 -2.43 12.12
C ARG A 127 10.30 -3.12 12.17
N ASP A 128 10.02 -3.70 13.33
CA ASP A 128 8.70 -4.27 13.64
C ASP A 128 7.78 -3.15 14.15
N SER A 129 7.13 -2.46 13.22
CA SER A 129 6.23 -1.36 13.57
C SER A 129 4.82 -1.62 13.05
N PRO A 130 3.82 -1.68 13.95
CA PRO A 130 2.43 -1.87 13.56
C PRO A 130 1.86 -0.68 12.78
N MET A 131 2.54 0.47 12.80
CA MET A 131 2.07 1.70 12.15
C MET A 131 2.51 1.84 10.69
N VAL A 132 3.31 0.92 10.11
CA VAL A 132 3.78 1.09 8.71
C VAL A 132 2.61 1.07 7.73
N ALA A 133 1.77 0.04 7.75
CA ALA A 133 0.63 -0.06 6.82
C ALA A 133 -0.44 1.02 7.08
N PRO A 134 -0.89 1.29 8.33
CA PRO A 134 -1.83 2.39 8.60
C PRO A 134 -1.31 3.75 8.13
N ALA A 135 -0.04 4.06 8.40
CA ALA A 135 0.57 5.31 7.95
C ALA A 135 0.66 5.38 6.42
N PHE A 136 1.00 4.28 5.77
CA PHE A 136 0.98 4.17 4.31
C PHE A 136 -0.41 4.46 3.76
N PHE A 137 -1.48 3.85 4.30
CA PHE A 137 -2.86 4.06 3.84
C PHE A 137 -3.31 5.51 3.99
N LEU A 138 -3.09 6.13 5.15
CA LEU A 138 -3.43 7.53 5.37
C LEU A 138 -2.69 8.46 4.40
N LYS A 139 -1.41 8.20 4.15
CA LYS A 139 -0.61 9.00 3.20
C LYS A 139 -1.01 8.77 1.74
N VAL A 140 -1.41 7.57 1.38
CA VAL A 140 -1.95 7.27 0.04
C VAL A 140 -3.28 7.97 -0.16
N LEU A 141 -4.19 7.96 0.82
CA LEU A 141 -5.43 8.74 0.76
C LEU A 141 -5.13 10.23 0.52
N ALA A 142 -4.14 10.78 1.22
CA ALA A 142 -3.72 12.17 1.00
C ALA A 142 -3.13 12.40 -0.40
N LEU A 143 -2.36 11.44 -0.93
CA LEU A 143 -1.80 11.50 -2.28
C LEU A 143 -2.90 11.50 -3.36
N GLU A 144 -3.97 10.71 -3.15
CA GLU A 144 -5.14 10.61 -4.03
C GLU A 144 -6.15 11.78 -3.86
N GLY A 145 -5.82 12.79 -3.04
CA GLY A 145 -6.69 13.95 -2.79
C GLY A 145 -7.84 13.68 -1.83
N SER A 146 -7.85 12.53 -1.16
CA SER A 146 -8.86 12.11 -0.17
C SER A 146 -8.30 12.11 1.25
N ALA A 147 -7.44 13.10 1.58
CA ALA A 147 -6.87 13.23 2.91
C ALA A 147 -7.97 13.32 3.97
N PRO A 148 -7.92 12.50 5.04
CA PRO A 148 -8.89 12.63 6.12
C PRO A 148 -8.89 14.01 6.74
N VAL A 149 -10.07 14.59 6.94
CA VAL A 149 -10.25 15.86 7.66
C VAL A 149 -10.25 15.57 9.15
N LEU A 150 -9.22 16.03 9.87
CA LEU A 150 -8.98 15.65 11.26
C LEU A 150 -9.09 16.81 12.26
N ASP A 151 -9.19 18.05 11.79
CA ASP A 151 -9.09 19.24 12.64
C ASP A 151 -10.43 19.91 12.90
N VAL A 152 -11.44 19.63 12.06
CA VAL A 152 -12.78 20.21 12.17
C VAL A 152 -13.84 19.15 11.91
N CYS A 153 -15.00 19.29 12.55
CA CYS A 153 -16.16 18.45 12.28
C CYS A 153 -16.65 18.65 10.84
N VAL A 154 -16.61 17.61 10.01
CA VAL A 154 -17.01 17.69 8.59
C VAL A 154 -18.50 18.00 8.38
N SER A 155 -19.33 17.93 9.45
CA SER A 155 -20.76 18.21 9.37
C SER A 155 -21.13 19.64 9.78
N CYS A 156 -20.50 20.22 10.82
CA CYS A 156 -20.90 21.52 11.37
C CYS A 156 -19.75 22.53 11.54
N GLY A 157 -18.50 22.12 11.27
CA GLY A 157 -17.34 23.01 11.40
C GLY A 157 -16.82 23.20 12.82
N GLU A 158 -17.31 22.45 13.83
CA GLU A 158 -16.77 22.46 15.20
C GLU A 158 -15.28 22.11 15.18
N ASP A 159 -14.43 22.93 15.78
CA ASP A 159 -12.97 22.79 15.78
C ASP A 159 -12.35 22.49 17.16
N ASP A 160 -13.18 22.45 18.21
CA ASP A 160 -12.72 22.01 19.52
C ASP A 160 -12.33 20.52 19.50
N SER A 161 -11.03 20.27 19.59
CA SER A 161 -10.47 18.92 19.49
C SER A 161 -10.98 17.96 20.58
N GLU A 162 -11.40 18.45 21.76
CA GLU A 162 -11.96 17.63 22.84
C GLU A 162 -13.39 17.17 22.52
N ARG A 163 -14.04 17.84 21.60
CA ARG A 163 -15.39 17.51 21.14
C ARG A 163 -15.42 16.62 19.92
N LEU A 164 -14.30 16.44 19.22
CA LEU A 164 -14.17 15.54 18.06
C LEU A 164 -14.02 14.09 18.55
N VAL A 165 -15.05 13.25 18.36
CA VAL A 165 -15.17 11.94 19.02
C VAL A 165 -15.54 10.79 18.11
N ALA A 166 -15.77 11.05 16.83
CA ALA A 166 -16.12 10.02 15.85
C ALA A 166 -15.49 10.32 14.49
N PHE A 167 -15.39 9.31 13.65
CA PHE A 167 -14.92 9.39 12.28
C PHE A 167 -16.00 8.86 11.33
N ASP A 168 -16.35 9.64 10.33
CA ASP A 168 -17.26 9.25 9.25
C ASP A 168 -16.44 8.80 8.03
N LEU A 169 -16.57 7.52 7.69
CA LEU A 169 -15.85 6.92 6.55
C LEU A 169 -16.36 7.43 5.19
N THR A 170 -17.61 7.85 5.12
CA THR A 170 -18.23 8.33 3.88
C THR A 170 -17.81 9.77 3.59
N GLU A 171 -17.87 10.62 4.64
CA GLU A 171 -17.44 12.02 4.54
C GLU A 171 -15.92 12.18 4.63
N GLY A 172 -15.20 11.12 5.02
CA GLY A 172 -13.73 11.10 5.11
C GLY A 172 -13.18 11.99 6.22
N GLY A 173 -13.88 12.17 7.35
CA GLY A 173 -13.41 13.07 8.39
C GLY A 173 -14.05 12.89 9.76
N VAL A 174 -13.57 13.71 10.72
CA VAL A 174 -14.02 13.65 12.12
C VAL A 174 -15.34 14.36 12.34
N LEU A 175 -16.08 13.92 13.35
CA LEU A 175 -17.37 14.46 13.80
C LEU A 175 -17.33 14.79 15.28
N CYS A 176 -17.95 15.91 15.65
CA CYS A 176 -18.14 16.30 17.04
C CYS A 176 -19.23 15.47 17.74
N ARG A 177 -19.33 15.62 19.07
CA ARG A 177 -20.34 14.93 19.89
C ARG A 177 -21.78 15.15 19.41
N SER A 178 -22.10 16.34 18.93
CA SER A 178 -23.44 16.71 18.46
C SER A 178 -23.79 16.09 17.09
N CYS A 179 -22.79 15.86 16.23
CA CYS A 179 -22.95 15.28 14.90
C CYS A 179 -22.57 13.79 14.86
N ARG A 180 -22.29 13.20 16.00
CA ARG A 180 -21.70 11.85 16.15
C ARG A 180 -22.47 10.79 15.38
N ARG A 181 -21.77 10.16 14.42
CA ARG A 181 -22.13 8.95 13.70
C ARG A 181 -20.82 8.24 13.27
N GLY A 182 -20.92 7.08 12.68
CA GLY A 182 -19.73 6.35 12.18
C GLY A 182 -18.92 5.68 13.29
N ARG A 183 -17.60 5.65 13.15
CA ARG A 183 -16.68 4.97 14.06
C ARG A 183 -16.23 5.89 15.20
N PRO A 184 -16.20 5.42 16.46
CA PRO A 184 -15.58 6.19 17.54
C PRO A 184 -14.10 6.47 17.23
N VAL A 185 -13.62 7.64 17.64
CA VAL A 185 -12.19 7.98 17.64
C VAL A 185 -11.80 8.57 18.99
N SER A 186 -10.73 8.02 19.57
CA SER A 186 -10.18 8.54 20.82
C SER A 186 -9.32 9.79 20.57
N PRO A 187 -9.10 10.64 21.60
CA PRO A 187 -8.17 11.77 21.47
C PRO A 187 -6.74 11.32 21.08
N GLY A 188 -6.30 10.15 21.61
CA GLY A 188 -5.01 9.55 21.25
C GLY A 188 -4.95 9.10 19.79
N GLY A 189 -6.01 8.42 19.30
CA GLY A 189 -6.12 8.00 17.90
C GLY A 189 -6.11 9.20 16.95
N LEU A 190 -6.89 10.22 17.28
CA LEU A 190 -6.93 11.46 16.49
C LEU A 190 -5.56 12.15 16.44
N ALA A 191 -4.87 12.26 17.58
CA ALA A 191 -3.53 12.84 17.65
C ALA A 191 -2.51 12.04 16.83
N LEU A 192 -2.60 10.70 16.86
CA LEU A 192 -1.71 9.81 16.08
C LEU A 192 -1.97 9.95 14.57
N MET A 193 -3.23 10.03 14.13
CA MET A 193 -3.57 10.27 12.73
C MET A 193 -3.06 11.63 12.23
N ARG A 194 -3.23 12.70 13.03
CA ARG A 194 -2.70 14.04 12.75
C ARG A 194 -1.17 14.03 12.59
N ARG A 195 -0.45 13.40 13.53
CA ARG A 195 1.01 13.25 13.45
C ARG A 195 1.44 12.49 12.19
N THR A 196 0.68 11.46 11.81
CA THR A 196 0.95 10.67 10.61
C THR A 196 0.88 11.53 9.34
N LEU A 197 -0.10 12.39 9.21
CA LEU A 197 -0.25 13.27 8.04
C LEU A 197 0.62 14.51 8.12
N GLY A 198 0.83 15.06 9.31
CA GLY A 198 1.54 16.31 9.56
C GLY A 198 3.08 16.25 9.54
N GLY A 199 3.70 15.09 9.18
CA GLY A 199 5.16 14.99 9.01
C GLY A 199 5.92 14.30 10.15
N GLY A 200 5.27 13.87 11.23
CA GLY A 200 5.89 13.16 12.35
C GLY A 200 6.17 11.67 12.12
N LEU A 201 6.41 11.24 10.87
CA LEU A 201 6.44 9.82 10.49
C LEU A 201 7.46 8.99 11.28
N ALA A 202 8.66 9.50 11.52
CA ALA A 202 9.68 8.77 12.28
C ALA A 202 9.21 8.40 13.70
N GLY A 203 8.55 9.33 14.39
CA GLY A 203 7.95 9.09 15.69
C GLY A 203 6.72 8.18 15.63
N VAL A 204 5.91 8.29 14.57
CA VAL A 204 4.76 7.39 14.34
C VAL A 204 5.22 5.95 14.12
N LEU A 205 6.27 5.73 13.34
CA LEU A 205 6.83 4.40 13.11
C LEU A 205 7.58 3.82 14.33
N ALA A 206 7.82 4.61 15.36
CA ALA A 206 8.38 4.16 16.63
C ALA A 206 7.31 3.81 17.68
N GLU A 207 6.02 4.02 17.39
CA GLU A 207 4.93 3.65 18.30
C GLU A 207 4.88 2.12 18.49
N ALA A 208 4.81 1.72 19.76
CA ALA A 208 4.60 0.32 20.10
C ALA A 208 3.12 -0.08 19.94
N ALA A 209 2.86 -1.37 19.84
CA ALA A 209 1.51 -1.91 19.83
C ALA A 209 0.73 -1.44 21.08
N SER A 210 -0.45 -0.92 20.87
CA SER A 210 -1.32 -0.36 21.90
C SER A 210 -2.77 -0.26 21.39
N PRO A 211 -3.77 -0.14 22.28
CA PRO A 211 -5.16 0.07 21.85
C PRO A 211 -5.36 1.28 20.94
N VAL A 212 -4.54 2.33 21.08
CA VAL A 212 -4.56 3.52 20.20
C VAL A 212 -4.03 3.18 18.81
N VAL A 213 -2.97 2.39 18.72
CA VAL A 213 -2.42 1.91 17.45
C VAL A 213 -3.41 0.98 16.74
N ASP A 214 -4.06 0.07 17.48
CA ASP A 214 -5.09 -0.83 16.94
C ASP A 214 -6.29 -0.04 16.40
N GLU A 215 -6.73 0.98 17.12
CA GLU A 215 -7.79 1.89 16.69
C GLU A 215 -7.44 2.60 15.38
N VAL A 216 -6.25 3.20 15.29
CA VAL A 216 -5.79 3.89 14.08
C VAL A 216 -5.61 2.91 12.92
N THR A 217 -5.13 1.69 13.19
CA THR A 217 -4.99 0.63 12.19
C THR A 217 -6.35 0.25 11.59
N ALA A 218 -7.37 0.10 12.44
CA ALA A 218 -8.72 -0.21 11.99
C ALA A 218 -9.30 0.97 11.15
N LEU A 219 -9.21 2.19 11.66
CA LEU A 219 -9.73 3.38 10.98
C LEU A 219 -9.04 3.62 9.62
N ALA A 220 -7.71 3.56 9.56
CA ALA A 220 -6.96 3.74 8.32
C ALA A 220 -7.30 2.66 7.29
N THR A 221 -7.44 1.40 7.74
CA THR A 221 -7.83 0.28 6.88
C THR A 221 -9.24 0.45 6.33
N GLU A 222 -10.20 0.79 7.20
CA GLU A 222 -11.60 1.01 6.80
C GLU A 222 -11.73 2.22 5.87
N ALA A 223 -11.01 3.32 6.14
CA ALA A 223 -10.98 4.50 5.27
C ALA A 223 -10.42 4.17 3.89
N MET A 224 -9.34 3.41 3.82
CA MET A 224 -8.78 2.94 2.56
C MET A 224 -9.75 2.02 1.81
N GLN A 225 -10.43 1.09 2.51
CA GLN A 225 -11.42 0.21 1.89
C GLN A 225 -12.65 0.99 1.37
N ALA A 226 -13.08 2.03 2.10
CA ALA A 226 -14.16 2.92 1.66
C ALA A 226 -13.75 3.70 0.40
N HIS A 227 -12.53 4.24 0.36
CA HIS A 227 -11.98 4.92 -0.82
C HIS A 227 -11.90 4.02 -2.06
N LEU A 228 -11.54 2.73 -1.87
CA LEU A 228 -11.46 1.75 -2.94
C LEU A 228 -12.81 1.15 -3.34
N ASP A 229 -13.88 1.45 -2.60
CA ASP A 229 -15.20 0.79 -2.70
C ASP A 229 -15.10 -0.75 -2.67
N ARG A 230 -14.16 -1.29 -1.88
CA ARG A 230 -13.94 -2.72 -1.75
C ARG A 230 -13.14 -3.11 -0.50
N ARG A 231 -13.33 -4.35 -0.05
CA ARG A 231 -12.56 -4.92 1.06
C ARG A 231 -11.21 -5.47 0.58
N LEU A 232 -10.15 -5.19 1.34
CA LEU A 232 -8.83 -5.76 1.12
C LEU A 232 -8.83 -7.26 1.49
N ARG A 233 -8.38 -8.10 0.57
CA ARG A 233 -8.33 -9.57 0.74
C ARG A 233 -7.23 -10.00 1.70
N SER A 234 -6.11 -9.30 1.66
CA SER A 234 -4.91 -9.53 2.48
C SER A 234 -5.16 -9.31 3.96
N VAL A 235 -6.06 -8.39 4.35
CA VAL A 235 -6.43 -8.13 5.75
C VAL A 235 -7.21 -9.31 6.36
N ARG A 236 -7.98 -10.06 5.56
CA ARG A 236 -8.72 -11.24 6.04
C ARG A 236 -7.83 -12.44 6.37
N ALA A 237 -6.69 -12.57 5.73
CA ALA A 237 -5.77 -13.69 5.95
C ALA A 237 -5.05 -13.60 7.32
N GLY A 238 -4.90 -12.39 7.89
CA GLY A 238 -4.27 -12.17 9.20
C GLY A 238 -5.22 -12.24 10.40
N GLN A 239 -6.56 -12.35 10.19
CA GLN A 239 -7.55 -12.41 11.26
C GLN A 239 -8.01 -13.83 11.61
N VAL A 240 -7.42 -14.87 11.01
CA VAL A 240 -7.68 -16.28 11.32
C VAL A 240 -6.57 -16.78 12.25
N SER A 241 -6.66 -16.40 13.51
CA SER A 241 -5.89 -17.01 14.61
C SER A 241 -6.79 -17.12 15.82
#